data_4f7d38930f543f431739f6ba3c205bae
#
_entry.id   4f7d38930f543f431739f6ba3c205bae
#
_cell.length_a   1.000
_cell.length_b   1.000
_cell.length_c   1.000
_cell.angle_alpha   90.00
_cell.angle_beta   90.00
_cell.angle_gamma   90.00
#
_symmetry.space_group_name_H-M   'P 1'
#
loop_
_entity.id
_entity.type
_entity.pdbx_description
1 polymer ?
#
loop_
_entity_poly.entity_id
_entity_poly.type
_entity_poly.pdbx_seq_one_letter_code
_entity_poly.pdbx_strand_id
1 'polypeptide(L)'
;MNTPDKDPNEATFKRRLRFDAAIERLCANEDFQRFMSELLIMQPLDDAGFSDNPTVMAYNNGRRSVMIDIKRLIPLEAWHLIESYNVND
;
A
#
# COMPACT_ATOMS: atom_id res chain seq x y z
N MET A 1 -19.20 7.74 34.99
CA MET A 1 -18.41 7.31 34.86
C MET A 1 -17.96 6.89 34.01
N ASN A 2 -17.66 6.94 33.87
CA ASN A 2 -17.12 6.62 33.06
C ASN A 2 -16.57 5.63 32.85
N THR A 3 -16.61 5.26 32.33
CA THR A 3 -16.19 4.25 32.07
C THR A 3 -15.23 4.22 31.40
N PRO A 4 -14.68 3.90 31.54
CA PRO A 4 -13.63 3.73 31.09
C PRO A 4 -13.42 3.35 30.04
N ASP A 5 -13.73 3.40 29.81
CA ASP A 5 -13.56 3.06 28.96
C ASP A 5 -12.71 2.67 28.24
N LYS A 6 -12.41 2.87 27.28
CA LYS A 6 -11.49 2.29 26.51
C LYS A 6 -10.23 3.01 26.62
N ASP A 7 -9.22 2.32 26.91
CA ASP A 7 -7.86 2.75 26.73
C ASP A 7 -7.69 3.14 25.26
N PRO A 8 -7.19 4.35 24.96
CA PRO A 8 -6.94 4.74 23.57
C PRO A 8 -6.04 3.76 22.82
N ASN A 9 -5.09 3.14 23.52
CA ASN A 9 -4.19 2.16 22.92
C ASN A 9 -4.95 0.90 22.52
N GLU A 10 -5.93 0.50 23.33
CA GLU A 10 -6.76 -0.65 23.02
C GLU A 10 -7.63 -0.41 21.79
N ALA A 11 -8.22 0.77 21.69
CA ALA A 11 -9.05 1.11 20.54
C ALA A 11 -8.20 1.16 19.26
N THR A 12 -7.01 1.70 19.34
CA THR A 12 -6.07 1.75 18.22
C THR A 12 -5.65 0.35 17.80
N PHE A 13 -5.39 -0.51 18.78
CA PHE A 13 -4.98 -1.89 18.53
C PHE A 13 -6.09 -2.66 17.82
N LYS A 14 -7.33 -2.54 18.28
CA LYS A 14 -8.48 -3.21 17.65
C LYS A 14 -8.70 -2.71 16.23
N ARG A 15 -8.56 -1.41 16.01
CA ARG A 15 -8.68 -0.83 14.69
C ARG A 15 -7.63 -1.41 13.76
N ARG A 16 -6.40 -1.54 14.24
CA ARG A 16 -5.30 -2.10 13.45
C ARG A 16 -5.55 -3.55 13.09
N LEU A 17 -6.07 -4.34 14.03
CA LEU A 17 -6.40 -5.74 13.75
C LEU A 17 -7.46 -5.88 12.67
N ARG A 18 -8.49 -5.03 12.72
CA ARG A 18 -9.54 -5.05 11.70
C ARG A 18 -8.99 -4.62 10.34
N PHE A 19 -8.09 -3.65 10.34
CA PHE A 19 -7.46 -3.19 9.10
C PHE A 19 -6.60 -4.31 8.49
N ASP A 20 -5.78 -4.96 9.31
CA ASP A 20 -4.91 -6.04 8.83
C ASP A 20 -5.73 -7.19 8.26
N ALA A 21 -6.84 -7.55 8.92
CA ALA A 21 -7.73 -8.60 8.41
C ALA A 21 -8.37 -8.20 7.08
N ALA A 22 -8.76 -6.92 6.95
CA ALA A 22 -9.31 -6.41 5.70
C ALA A 22 -8.28 -6.45 4.58
N ILE A 23 -7.04 -6.10 4.87
CA ILE A 23 -5.95 -6.16 3.89
C ILE A 23 -5.73 -7.59 3.42
N GLU A 24 -5.75 -8.57 4.33
CA GLU A 24 -5.61 -9.97 3.95
C GLU A 24 -6.72 -10.39 2.97
N ARG A 25 -7.96 -10.06 3.29
CA ARG A 25 -9.09 -10.43 2.42
C ARG A 25 -8.98 -9.73 1.06
N LEU A 26 -8.62 -8.45 1.07
CA LEU A 26 -8.49 -7.67 -0.16
C LEU A 26 -7.40 -8.23 -1.04
N CYS A 27 -6.25 -8.56 -0.46
CA CYS A 27 -5.10 -9.07 -1.22
C CYS A 27 -5.32 -10.47 -1.76
N ALA A 28 -6.29 -11.22 -1.24
CA ALA A 28 -6.65 -12.52 -1.77
C ALA A 28 -7.52 -12.40 -3.02
N ASN A 29 -8.04 -11.21 -3.30
CA ASN A 29 -8.90 -10.97 -4.46
C ASN A 29 -8.05 -10.78 -5.71
N GLU A 30 -8.37 -11.56 -6.75
CA GLU A 30 -7.59 -11.53 -8.00
C GLU A 30 -7.70 -10.21 -8.72
N ASP A 31 -8.87 -9.60 -8.72
CA ASP A 31 -9.07 -8.30 -9.35
C ASP A 31 -8.25 -7.21 -8.67
N PHE A 32 -8.15 -7.28 -7.35
CA PHE A 32 -7.31 -6.34 -6.61
C PHE A 32 -5.83 -6.53 -6.97
N GLN A 33 -5.40 -7.78 -7.10
CA GLN A 33 -4.01 -8.08 -7.48
C GLN A 33 -3.69 -7.49 -8.86
N ARG A 34 -4.61 -7.62 -9.82
CA ARG A 34 -4.44 -7.05 -11.15
C ARG A 34 -4.44 -5.54 -11.11
N PHE A 35 -5.33 -4.96 -10.32
CA PHE A 35 -5.39 -3.50 -10.14
C PHE A 35 -4.05 -2.97 -9.62
N MET A 36 -3.51 -3.61 -8.59
CA MET A 36 -2.22 -3.20 -8.02
C MET A 36 -1.08 -3.38 -9.01
N SER A 37 -1.11 -4.46 -9.79
CA SER A 37 -0.11 -4.70 -10.82
C SER A 37 -0.10 -3.57 -11.84
N GLU A 38 -1.27 -3.11 -12.27
CA GLU A 38 -1.37 -2.00 -13.20
C GLU A 38 -0.87 -0.69 -12.58
N LEU A 39 -1.18 -0.46 -11.31
CA LEU A 39 -0.67 0.73 -10.62
C LEU A 39 0.85 0.77 -10.60
N LEU A 40 1.49 -0.39 -10.43
CA LEU A 40 2.95 -0.47 -10.42
C LEU A 40 3.56 -0.17 -11.79
N ILE A 41 2.83 -0.46 -12.86
CA ILE A 41 3.27 -0.08 -14.19
C ILE A 41 3.20 1.43 -14.35
N MET A 42 2.12 2.05 -13.85
CA MET A 42 1.92 3.49 -13.93
C MET A 42 2.88 4.26 -13.02
N GLN A 43 3.22 3.70 -11.88
CA GLN A 43 4.13 4.33 -10.91
C GLN A 43 5.07 3.29 -10.34
N PRO A 44 6.19 3.00 -11.01
CA PRO A 44 7.18 2.06 -10.50
C PRO A 44 7.80 2.54 -9.20
N LEU A 45 8.17 1.61 -8.34
CA LEU A 45 8.75 1.93 -7.04
C LEU A 45 10.19 2.41 -7.13
N ASP A 46 10.91 1.94 -8.13
CA ASP A 46 12.33 2.20 -8.27
C ASP A 46 12.66 3.35 -9.22
N ASP A 47 11.63 4.02 -9.73
CA ASP A 47 11.82 5.14 -10.66
C ASP A 47 10.89 6.28 -10.28
N ALA A 48 11.48 7.33 -9.71
CA ALA A 48 10.73 8.52 -9.33
C ALA A 48 10.52 9.47 -10.52
N GLY A 49 11.19 9.21 -11.64
CA GLY A 49 11.12 10.13 -12.77
C GLY A 49 11.97 11.37 -12.51
N PHE A 50 13.23 11.33 -12.90
CA PHE A 50 14.15 12.46 -12.65
C PHE A 50 13.71 13.70 -13.42
N SER A 51 13.86 14.85 -12.80
CA SER A 51 13.63 16.14 -13.43
C SER A 51 14.54 17.19 -12.79
N ASP A 52 15.00 18.13 -13.59
CA ASP A 52 15.78 19.25 -13.09
C ASP A 52 14.91 20.27 -12.36
N ASN A 53 13.61 20.23 -12.56
CA ASN A 53 12.67 21.14 -11.90
C ASN A 53 12.37 20.62 -10.48
N PRO A 54 12.72 21.38 -9.42
CA PRO A 54 12.49 20.91 -8.05
C PRO A 54 11.04 20.62 -7.73
N THR A 55 10.11 21.36 -8.30
CA THR A 55 8.67 21.15 -8.05
C THR A 55 8.22 19.83 -8.67
N VAL A 56 8.67 19.54 -9.89
CA VAL A 56 8.35 18.29 -10.57
C VAL A 56 8.97 17.12 -9.82
N MET A 57 10.23 17.25 -9.38
CA MET A 57 10.88 16.20 -8.59
C MET A 57 10.15 15.93 -7.29
N ALA A 58 9.71 16.99 -6.59
CA ALA A 58 8.97 16.82 -5.34
C ALA A 58 7.66 16.06 -5.60
N TYR A 59 6.97 16.40 -6.69
CA TYR A 59 5.74 15.71 -7.07
C TYR A 59 6.00 14.24 -7.37
N ASN A 60 7.02 13.93 -8.15
CA ASN A 60 7.37 12.57 -8.52
C ASN A 60 7.75 11.74 -7.28
N ASN A 61 8.54 12.34 -6.38
CA ASN A 61 8.92 11.68 -5.13
C ASN A 61 7.71 11.43 -4.23
N GLY A 62 6.75 12.35 -4.22
CA GLY A 62 5.51 12.18 -3.45
C GLY A 62 4.69 11.01 -3.96
N ARG A 63 4.55 10.88 -5.27
CA ARG A 63 3.83 9.76 -5.87
C ARG A 63 4.49 8.43 -5.52
N ARG A 64 5.80 8.38 -5.63
CA ARG A 64 6.57 7.19 -5.28
C ARG A 64 6.42 6.83 -3.81
N SER A 65 6.45 7.83 -2.94
CA SER A 65 6.27 7.62 -1.48
C SER A 65 4.94 6.99 -1.16
N VAL A 66 3.86 7.41 -1.81
CA VAL A 66 2.55 6.82 -1.60
C VAL A 66 2.56 5.34 -1.97
N MET A 67 3.17 4.99 -3.08
CA MET A 67 3.26 3.59 -3.50
C MET A 67 4.10 2.75 -2.53
N ILE A 68 5.16 3.32 -1.99
CA ILE A 68 5.98 2.65 -0.97
C ILE A 68 5.15 2.40 0.29
N ASP A 69 4.36 3.39 0.71
CA ASP A 69 3.48 3.24 1.87
C ASP A 69 2.46 2.12 1.65
N ILE A 70 1.87 2.07 0.46
CA ILE A 70 0.93 1.00 0.11
C ILE A 70 1.62 -0.36 0.17
N LYS A 71 2.83 -0.46 -0.39
CA LYS A 71 3.59 -1.71 -0.36
C LYS A 71 3.80 -2.21 1.07
N ARG A 72 4.09 -1.30 2.00
CA ARG A 72 4.33 -1.66 3.40
C ARG A 72 3.11 -2.24 4.09
N LEU A 73 1.92 -1.94 3.59
CA LEU A 73 0.67 -2.44 4.15
C LEU A 73 0.29 -3.81 3.60
N ILE A 74 0.88 -4.21 2.49
CA ILE A 74 0.53 -5.46 1.80
C ILE A 74 1.47 -6.57 2.28
N PRO A 75 0.93 -7.74 2.67
CA PRO A 75 1.76 -8.89 3.03
C PRO A 75 2.72 -9.27 1.91
N LEU A 76 3.91 -9.69 2.27
CA LEU A 76 4.95 -10.01 1.29
C LEU A 76 4.51 -11.04 0.26
N GLU A 77 3.79 -12.06 0.70
CA GLU A 77 3.30 -13.11 -0.20
C GLU A 77 2.36 -12.56 -1.25
N ALA A 78 1.44 -11.68 -0.83
CA ALA A 78 0.52 -11.03 -1.74
C ALA A 78 1.28 -10.10 -2.70
N TRP A 79 2.30 -9.42 -2.20
CA TRP A 79 3.12 -8.55 -3.03
C TRP A 79 3.80 -9.32 -4.15
N HIS A 80 4.33 -10.50 -3.84
CA HIS A 80 4.95 -11.36 -4.86
C HIS A 80 3.96 -11.78 -5.93
N LEU A 81 2.70 -12.05 -5.55
CA LEU A 81 1.66 -12.36 -6.52
C LEU A 81 1.38 -11.18 -7.43
N ILE A 82 1.29 -9.98 -6.85
CA ILE A 82 1.05 -8.76 -7.63
C ILE A 82 2.17 -8.56 -8.65
N GLU A 83 3.41 -8.72 -8.23
CA GLU A 83 4.55 -8.56 -9.12
C GLU A 83 4.55 -9.59 -10.23
N SER A 84 4.05 -10.78 -9.97
CA SER A 84 4.05 -11.87 -10.97
C SER A 84 3.18 -11.56 -12.18
N TYR A 85 2.14 -10.75 -12.03
CA TYR A 85 1.31 -10.34 -13.17
C TYR A 85 2.11 -9.55 -14.20
N ASN A 86 3.07 -8.75 -13.75
CA ASN A 86 3.90 -7.97 -14.66
C ASN A 86 4.88 -8.82 -15.45
N VAL A 87 5.29 -9.94 -14.88
CA VAL A 87 6.25 -10.83 -15.51
C VAL A 87 5.57 -11.75 -16.52
N ASN A 88 4.37 -12.22 -16.18
CA ASN A 88 3.68 -13.25 -16.96
C ASN A 88 2.76 -12.70 -18.04
N ASP A 89 2.44 -11.43 -17.97
CA ASP A 89 1.65 -10.77 -18.99
C ASP A 89 2.54 -10.08 -20.00
#